data_43b78882201030ab406e62cbde520b89
#
_entry.id   43b78882201030ab406e62cbde520b89
#
_cell.length_a   1.000
_cell.length_b   1.000
_cell.length_c   1.000
_cell.angle_alpha   90.00
_cell.angle_beta   90.00
_cell.angle_gamma   90.00
#
_symmetry.space_group_name_H-M   'P 1'
#
loop_
_entity.id
_entity.type
_entity.pdbx_description
1 polymer ?
#
loop_
_entity_poly.entity_id
_entity_poly.type
_entity_poly.pdbx_seq_one_letter_code
_entity_poly.pdbx_strand_id
1 'polypeptide(L)'
;MERAKILVVDDESRMRKLVKDFLTREGYIVLEAGDGMEAMELFYEDKDIALIILDVMMPKMDGWQVCREVRETSKVPIIMLTARSEERDELQGFELGVDEYISKPFSPKILVARVNAILRRTLGAVGNDSLEAGGIAIDKSAHIVKIDGTPVELSYKEFELLTYFIENQGIALSREKILNNVWNYDYFGDARTIDTHVKKLRSKLGDKGEYIKTIWGMGYKFEVQSAEK
;
A
#
# COMPACT_ATOMS: atom_id res chain seq x y z
N MET A 1 -15.13 11.47 -16.25
CA MET A 1 -14.13 11.04 -15.25
C MET A 1 -12.80 10.97 -15.97
N GLU A 2 -11.81 11.65 -15.46
CA GLU A 2 -10.44 11.52 -15.96
C GLU A 2 -9.96 10.09 -15.73
N ARG A 3 -9.31 9.50 -16.75
CA ARG A 3 -8.81 8.11 -16.65
C ARG A 3 -7.56 8.11 -15.80
N ALA A 4 -7.49 7.24 -14.80
CA ALA A 4 -6.31 7.13 -13.95
C ALA A 4 -5.07 6.75 -14.76
N LYS A 5 -3.94 7.40 -14.47
CA LYS A 5 -2.64 7.14 -15.09
C LYS A 5 -1.85 6.16 -14.24
N ILE A 6 -1.29 5.14 -14.88
CA ILE A 6 -0.48 4.10 -14.24
C ILE A 6 0.89 4.09 -14.89
N LEU A 7 1.95 4.24 -14.09
CA LEU A 7 3.32 4.09 -14.55
C LEU A 7 3.75 2.63 -14.40
N VAL A 8 4.16 1.99 -15.50
CA VAL A 8 4.65 0.61 -15.54
C VAL A 8 6.14 0.63 -15.81
N VAL A 9 6.92 0.12 -14.88
CA VAL A 9 8.38 0.14 -14.89
C VAL A 9 8.91 -1.30 -14.84
N ASP A 10 9.57 -1.73 -15.89
CA ASP A 10 10.13 -3.08 -16.02
C ASP A 10 11.16 -3.03 -17.18
N ASP A 11 12.33 -3.61 -17.06
CA ASP A 11 13.33 -3.59 -18.13
C ASP A 11 12.95 -4.49 -19.31
N GLU A 12 12.10 -5.49 -19.08
CA GLU A 12 11.59 -6.38 -20.12
C GLU A 12 10.44 -5.75 -20.92
N SER A 13 10.71 -5.30 -22.13
CA SER A 13 9.71 -4.65 -23.01
C SER A 13 8.46 -5.51 -23.28
N ARG A 14 8.60 -6.84 -23.30
CA ARG A 14 7.48 -7.76 -23.48
C ARG A 14 6.55 -7.74 -22.27
N MET A 15 7.11 -7.65 -21.06
CA MET A 15 6.35 -7.55 -19.83
C MET A 15 5.59 -6.23 -19.75
N ARG A 16 6.27 -5.10 -20.04
CA ARG A 16 5.60 -3.78 -20.11
C ARG A 16 4.44 -3.79 -21.08
N LYS A 17 4.66 -4.32 -22.31
CA LYS A 17 3.59 -4.41 -23.31
C LYS A 17 2.40 -5.26 -22.82
N LEU A 18 2.67 -6.42 -22.22
CA LEU A 18 1.64 -7.30 -21.70
C LEU A 18 0.79 -6.57 -20.65
N VAL A 19 1.43 -5.97 -19.66
CA VAL A 19 0.76 -5.22 -18.59
C VAL A 19 -0.03 -4.05 -19.15
N LYS A 20 0.57 -3.27 -20.05
CA LYS A 20 -0.09 -2.15 -20.74
C LYS A 20 -1.34 -2.58 -21.48
N ASP A 21 -1.28 -3.67 -22.26
CA ASP A 21 -2.41 -4.15 -23.05
C ASP A 21 -3.61 -4.51 -22.15
N PHE A 22 -3.37 -5.12 -20.99
CA PHE A 22 -4.41 -5.45 -20.03
C PHE A 22 -4.98 -4.21 -19.34
N LEU A 23 -4.14 -3.31 -18.85
CA LEU A 23 -4.58 -2.10 -18.16
C LEU A 23 -5.31 -1.12 -19.10
N THR A 24 -4.85 -1.01 -20.34
CA THR A 24 -5.53 -0.16 -21.33
C THR A 24 -6.93 -0.67 -21.68
N ARG A 25 -7.15 -1.99 -21.71
CA ARG A 25 -8.49 -2.60 -21.89
C ARG A 25 -9.43 -2.27 -20.74
N GLU A 26 -8.91 -2.08 -19.55
CA GLU A 26 -9.67 -1.61 -18.36
C GLU A 26 -9.91 -0.10 -18.37
N GLY A 27 -9.38 0.61 -19.37
CA GLY A 27 -9.60 2.04 -19.54
C GLY A 27 -8.56 2.95 -18.88
N TYR A 28 -7.45 2.40 -18.37
CA TYR A 28 -6.36 3.18 -17.79
C TYR A 28 -5.45 3.80 -18.84
N ILE A 29 -4.83 4.92 -18.51
CA ILE A 29 -3.72 5.50 -19.27
C ILE A 29 -2.43 4.90 -18.71
N VAL A 30 -1.59 4.33 -19.59
CA VAL A 30 -0.34 3.66 -19.16
C VAL A 30 0.86 4.41 -19.70
N LEU A 31 1.70 4.87 -18.78
CA LEU A 31 3.05 5.35 -19.03
C LEU A 31 4.02 4.18 -18.86
N GLU A 32 5.06 4.10 -19.65
CA GLU A 32 6.04 3.01 -19.63
C GLU A 32 7.44 3.58 -19.38
N ALA A 33 8.21 2.91 -18.52
CA ALA A 33 9.63 3.17 -18.32
C ALA A 33 10.42 1.85 -18.38
N GLY A 34 11.56 1.87 -19.03
CA GLY A 34 12.44 0.71 -19.20
C GLY A 34 13.47 0.53 -18.10
N ASP A 35 13.64 1.51 -17.24
CA ASP A 35 14.52 1.47 -16.06
C ASP A 35 14.08 2.51 -15.02
N GLY A 36 14.73 2.48 -13.85
CA GLY A 36 14.38 3.37 -12.75
C GLY A 36 14.66 4.84 -13.03
N MET A 37 15.65 5.19 -13.84
CA MET A 37 15.96 6.59 -14.20
C MET A 37 14.83 7.18 -15.04
N GLU A 38 14.42 6.48 -16.10
CA GLU A 38 13.29 6.87 -16.95
C GLU A 38 11.99 6.97 -16.13
N ALA A 39 11.80 6.05 -15.17
CA ALA A 39 10.66 6.08 -14.27
C ALA A 39 10.62 7.35 -13.41
N MET A 40 11.75 7.79 -12.87
CA MET A 40 11.83 9.00 -12.07
C MET A 40 11.63 10.26 -12.92
N GLU A 41 12.16 10.31 -14.14
CA GLU A 41 11.89 11.42 -15.07
C GLU A 41 10.37 11.58 -15.29
N LEU A 42 9.69 10.50 -15.68
CA LEU A 42 8.23 10.50 -15.89
C LEU A 42 7.45 10.86 -14.61
N PHE A 43 7.89 10.37 -13.46
CA PHE A 43 7.25 10.65 -12.17
C PHE A 43 7.37 12.13 -11.77
N TYR A 44 8.47 12.79 -12.09
CA TYR A 44 8.64 14.22 -11.82
C TYR A 44 7.90 15.09 -12.82
N GLU A 45 7.79 14.67 -14.07
CA GLU A 45 7.08 15.40 -15.13
C GLU A 45 5.55 15.31 -14.98
N ASP A 46 5.02 14.13 -14.66
CA ASP A 46 3.58 13.89 -14.57
C ASP A 46 3.13 13.67 -13.11
N LYS A 47 2.49 14.67 -12.52
CA LYS A 47 2.00 14.63 -11.13
C LYS A 47 0.67 13.90 -10.96
N ASP A 48 0.01 13.50 -12.07
CA ASP A 48 -1.28 12.82 -12.06
C ASP A 48 -1.14 11.28 -12.07
N ILE A 49 0.05 10.75 -11.88
CA ILE A 49 0.28 9.31 -11.74
C ILE A 49 -0.44 8.82 -10.49
N ALA A 50 -1.43 7.95 -10.70
CA ALA A 50 -2.31 7.43 -9.65
C ALA A 50 -1.81 6.11 -9.04
N LEU A 51 -0.90 5.39 -9.72
CA LEU A 51 -0.32 4.13 -9.28
C LEU A 51 0.97 3.82 -10.06
N ILE A 52 1.94 3.19 -9.41
CA ILE A 52 3.17 2.70 -10.02
C ILE A 52 3.23 1.17 -9.91
N ILE A 53 3.49 0.50 -11.01
CA ILE A 53 3.84 -0.93 -11.06
C ILE A 53 5.32 -1.01 -11.37
N LEU A 54 6.11 -1.61 -10.48
CA LEU A 54 7.55 -1.45 -10.44
C LEU A 54 8.26 -2.79 -10.31
N ASP A 55 9.07 -3.15 -11.28
CA ASP A 55 9.97 -4.30 -11.14
C ASP A 55 11.08 -3.99 -10.14
N VAL A 56 11.45 -4.98 -9.35
CA VAL A 56 12.56 -4.90 -8.40
C VAL A 56 13.90 -4.91 -9.15
N MET A 57 14.08 -5.85 -10.06
CA MET A 57 15.37 -6.15 -10.68
C MET A 57 15.52 -5.43 -12.01
N MET A 58 16.03 -4.21 -12.00
CA MET A 58 16.27 -3.42 -13.20
C MET A 58 17.69 -2.88 -13.24
N PRO A 59 18.25 -2.66 -14.46
CA PRO A 59 19.55 -2.02 -14.62
C PRO A 59 19.52 -0.53 -14.24
N LYS A 60 20.69 0.05 -13.97
CA LYS A 60 20.95 1.45 -13.64
C LYS A 60 20.40 1.85 -12.26
N MET A 61 19.11 1.84 -12.08
CA MET A 61 18.40 2.16 -10.84
C MET A 61 17.36 1.08 -10.57
N ASP A 62 17.51 0.35 -9.48
CA ASP A 62 16.63 -0.75 -9.12
C ASP A 62 15.29 -0.25 -8.56
N GLY A 63 14.29 -1.15 -8.46
CA GLY A 63 12.97 -0.79 -7.98
C GLY A 63 12.95 -0.30 -6.52
N TRP A 64 13.89 -0.75 -5.69
CA TRP A 64 14.00 -0.26 -4.31
C TRP A 64 14.46 1.18 -4.23
N GLN A 65 15.40 1.56 -5.11
CA GLN A 65 15.88 2.93 -5.21
C GLN A 65 14.76 3.87 -5.69
N VAL A 66 14.03 3.46 -6.74
CA VAL A 66 12.85 4.20 -7.22
C VAL A 66 11.81 4.35 -6.12
N CYS A 67 11.49 3.27 -5.40
CA CYS A 67 10.51 3.32 -4.31
C CYS A 67 10.93 4.32 -3.22
N ARG A 68 12.20 4.31 -2.79
CA ARG A 68 12.71 5.26 -1.79
C ARG A 68 12.54 6.70 -2.24
N GLU A 69 12.98 7.00 -3.46
CA GLU A 69 12.94 8.36 -4.01
C GLU A 69 11.50 8.87 -4.18
N VAL A 70 10.60 8.01 -4.68
CA VAL A 70 9.16 8.33 -4.74
C VAL A 70 8.60 8.63 -3.34
N ARG A 71 8.98 7.84 -2.34
CA ARG A 71 8.47 7.99 -0.96
C ARG A 71 8.98 9.24 -0.23
N GLU A 72 10.04 9.88 -0.71
CA GLU A 72 10.48 11.18 -0.17
C GLU A 72 9.45 12.29 -0.45
N THR A 73 8.73 12.20 -1.57
CA THR A 73 7.86 13.28 -2.06
C THR A 73 6.40 12.88 -2.28
N SER A 74 6.08 11.57 -2.30
CA SER A 74 4.75 11.09 -2.67
C SER A 74 4.34 9.83 -1.94
N LYS A 75 3.02 9.65 -1.86
CA LYS A 75 2.34 8.46 -1.33
C LYS A 75 1.58 7.69 -2.40
N VAL A 76 1.87 7.99 -3.66
CA VAL A 76 1.31 7.23 -4.77
C VAL A 76 1.46 5.73 -4.50
N PRO A 77 0.40 4.92 -4.65
CA PRO A 77 0.48 3.48 -4.43
C PRO A 77 1.52 2.84 -5.34
N ILE A 78 2.31 1.91 -4.79
CA ILE A 78 3.32 1.15 -5.51
C ILE A 78 3.03 -0.35 -5.38
N ILE A 79 2.89 -1.03 -6.52
CA ILE A 79 2.88 -2.48 -6.63
C ILE A 79 4.26 -2.92 -7.09
N MET A 80 4.97 -3.70 -6.26
CA MET A 80 6.26 -4.27 -6.66
C MET A 80 6.05 -5.61 -7.36
N LEU A 81 6.74 -5.80 -8.48
CA LEU A 81 6.87 -7.09 -9.15
C LEU A 81 8.20 -7.71 -8.75
N THR A 82 8.20 -8.91 -8.21
CA THR A 82 9.42 -9.56 -7.70
C THR A 82 9.56 -10.99 -8.17
N ALA A 83 10.79 -11.46 -8.38
CA ALA A 83 11.05 -12.88 -8.54
C ALA A 83 10.98 -13.58 -7.17
N ARG A 84 10.38 -14.75 -7.12
CA ARG A 84 9.93 -15.53 -5.95
C ARG A 84 10.99 -15.88 -4.88
N SER A 85 12.21 -15.36 -4.92
CA SER A 85 13.36 -15.97 -4.26
C SER A 85 13.94 -15.26 -3.04
N GLU A 86 13.44 -14.08 -2.60
CA GLU A 86 14.14 -13.38 -1.53
C GLU A 86 13.20 -12.84 -0.43
N GLU A 87 13.01 -13.63 0.61
CA GLU A 87 12.41 -13.23 1.89
C GLU A 87 13.03 -11.95 2.47
N ARG A 88 14.29 -11.67 2.12
CA ARG A 88 15.01 -10.42 2.49
C ARG A 88 14.49 -9.20 1.73
N ASP A 89 14.12 -9.34 0.48
CA ASP A 89 13.62 -8.23 -0.35
C ASP A 89 12.22 -7.80 0.12
N GLU A 90 11.39 -8.74 0.55
CA GLU A 90 10.08 -8.44 1.12
C GLU A 90 10.20 -7.63 2.42
N LEU A 91 11.12 -7.99 3.33
CA LEU A 91 11.35 -7.25 4.57
C LEU A 91 11.87 -5.84 4.30
N GLN A 92 12.79 -5.68 3.35
CA GLN A 92 13.33 -4.37 2.97
C GLN A 92 12.27 -3.47 2.32
N GLY A 93 11.41 -4.04 1.49
CA GLY A 93 10.35 -3.30 0.84
C GLY A 93 9.22 -2.87 1.76
N PHE A 94 8.90 -3.67 2.77
CA PHE A 94 7.96 -3.26 3.82
C PHE A 94 8.50 -2.08 4.62
N GLU A 95 9.82 -2.02 4.85
CA GLU A 95 10.45 -0.86 5.48
C GLU A 95 10.34 0.40 4.61
N LEU A 96 10.29 0.26 3.29
CA LEU A 96 10.18 1.36 2.34
C LEU A 96 8.75 1.83 2.06
N GLY A 97 7.72 1.12 2.57
CA GLY A 97 6.32 1.52 2.41
C GLY A 97 5.72 1.15 1.05
N VAL A 98 6.12 0.01 0.49
CA VAL A 98 5.47 -0.61 -0.66
C VAL A 98 4.05 -1.05 -0.28
N ASP A 99 3.10 -0.88 -1.18
CA ASP A 99 1.69 -1.12 -0.91
C ASP A 99 1.25 -2.56 -1.21
N GLU A 100 1.86 -3.19 -2.22
CA GLU A 100 1.52 -4.54 -2.64
C GLU A 100 2.71 -5.21 -3.33
N TYR A 101 2.80 -6.55 -3.21
CA TYR A 101 3.78 -7.39 -3.89
C TYR A 101 3.10 -8.42 -4.77
N ILE A 102 3.62 -8.60 -5.97
CA ILE A 102 3.17 -9.65 -6.88
C ILE A 102 4.39 -10.42 -7.36
N SER A 103 4.46 -11.71 -7.03
CA SER A 103 5.57 -12.56 -7.45
C SER A 103 5.43 -12.95 -8.93
N LYS A 104 6.53 -12.85 -9.67
CA LYS A 104 6.68 -13.38 -11.03
C LYS A 104 6.91 -14.90 -10.98
N PRO A 105 6.26 -15.71 -11.87
CA PRO A 105 5.31 -15.32 -12.89
C PRO A 105 3.90 -15.07 -12.32
N PHE A 106 3.20 -14.06 -12.80
CA PHE A 106 1.86 -13.71 -12.35
C PHE A 106 0.82 -13.77 -13.48
N SER A 107 -0.45 -13.89 -13.10
CA SER A 107 -1.56 -13.74 -14.03
C SER A 107 -1.86 -12.24 -14.25
N PRO A 108 -1.88 -11.73 -15.50
CA PRO A 108 -2.26 -10.35 -15.78
C PRO A 108 -3.65 -9.98 -15.23
N LYS A 109 -4.58 -10.93 -15.18
CA LYS A 109 -5.90 -10.72 -14.59
C LYS A 109 -5.83 -10.45 -13.08
N ILE A 110 -4.93 -11.13 -12.37
CA ILE A 110 -4.71 -10.91 -10.94
C ILE A 110 -4.09 -9.53 -10.73
N LEU A 111 -3.10 -9.13 -11.53
CA LEU A 111 -2.51 -7.80 -11.47
C LEU A 111 -3.59 -6.72 -11.67
N VAL A 112 -4.42 -6.84 -12.71
CA VAL A 112 -5.53 -5.91 -12.97
C VAL A 112 -6.50 -5.85 -11.79
N ALA A 113 -6.88 -6.99 -11.21
CA ALA A 113 -7.76 -7.02 -10.05
C ALA A 113 -7.17 -6.26 -8.84
N ARG A 114 -5.85 -6.36 -8.63
CA ARG A 114 -5.13 -5.62 -7.59
C ARG A 114 -5.09 -4.12 -7.86
N VAL A 115 -4.76 -3.74 -9.09
CA VAL A 115 -4.80 -2.34 -9.54
C VAL A 115 -6.18 -1.74 -9.32
N ASN A 116 -7.24 -2.43 -9.76
CA ASN A 116 -8.62 -1.97 -9.58
C ASN A 116 -8.99 -1.83 -8.09
N ALA A 117 -8.55 -2.77 -7.25
CA ALA A 117 -8.80 -2.71 -5.81
C ALA A 117 -8.11 -1.50 -5.16
N ILE A 118 -6.84 -1.25 -5.50
CA ILE A 118 -6.08 -0.10 -5.00
C ILE A 118 -6.71 1.21 -5.49
N LEU A 119 -6.92 1.38 -6.80
CA LEU A 119 -7.43 2.62 -7.37
C LEU A 119 -8.88 2.93 -6.97
N ARG A 120 -9.73 1.93 -6.80
CA ARG A 120 -11.09 2.14 -6.28
C ARG A 120 -11.08 2.77 -4.89
N ARG A 121 -10.11 2.43 -4.08
CA ARG A 121 -9.97 2.92 -2.70
C ARG A 121 -9.30 4.29 -2.65
N THR A 122 -8.34 4.57 -3.56
CA THR A 122 -7.63 5.86 -3.65
C THR A 122 -8.40 6.95 -4.39
N LEU A 123 -9.16 6.60 -5.43
CA LEU A 123 -9.88 7.56 -6.28
C LEU A 123 -11.34 7.79 -5.85
N GLY A 124 -11.79 7.15 -4.78
CA GLY A 124 -13.07 7.41 -4.11
C GLY A 124 -14.31 6.92 -4.86
N ALA A 125 -14.93 5.85 -4.36
CA ALA A 125 -16.37 5.70 -4.53
C ALA A 125 -17.06 6.64 -3.54
N VAL A 126 -17.89 7.56 -4.01
CA VAL A 126 -18.71 8.45 -3.20
C VAL A 126 -19.64 7.59 -2.32
N GLY A 127 -19.28 7.40 -1.09
CA GLY A 127 -20.08 6.79 -0.04
C GLY A 127 -19.62 7.36 1.29
N ASN A 128 -20.57 7.64 2.17
CA ASN A 128 -20.39 8.27 3.49
C ASN A 128 -19.63 7.31 4.45
N ASP A 129 -18.37 7.06 4.18
CA ASP A 129 -17.53 6.04 4.83
C ASP A 129 -16.48 6.72 5.73
N SER A 130 -16.94 7.53 6.68
CA SER A 130 -16.07 8.04 7.75
C SER A 130 -16.10 7.09 8.95
N LEU A 131 -14.93 6.79 9.50
CA LEU A 131 -14.77 6.08 10.78
C LEU A 131 -14.18 7.03 11.80
N GLU A 132 -14.70 6.96 13.02
CA GLU A 132 -14.15 7.70 14.14
C GLU A 132 -13.94 6.79 15.36
N ALA A 133 -12.75 6.90 15.99
CA ALA A 133 -12.44 6.17 17.20
C ALA A 133 -11.39 6.91 18.04
N GLY A 134 -11.75 7.37 19.25
CA GLY A 134 -10.81 7.95 20.21
C GLY A 134 -10.03 9.17 19.71
N GLY A 135 -10.65 10.02 18.90
CA GLY A 135 -10.01 11.19 18.28
C GLY A 135 -9.27 10.89 16.97
N ILE A 136 -9.28 9.64 16.50
CA ILE A 136 -8.84 9.28 15.15
C ILE A 136 -10.06 9.34 14.24
N ALA A 137 -10.01 10.16 13.20
CA ALA A 137 -11.02 10.25 12.16
C ALA A 137 -10.43 9.79 10.82
N ILE A 138 -11.10 8.86 10.15
CA ILE A 138 -10.72 8.34 8.83
C ILE A 138 -11.80 8.71 7.83
N ASP A 139 -11.43 9.37 6.77
CA ASP A 139 -12.24 9.50 5.56
C ASP A 139 -11.73 8.48 4.54
N LYS A 140 -12.47 7.38 4.38
CA LYS A 140 -12.08 6.28 3.47
C LYS A 140 -12.15 6.71 2.02
N SER A 141 -13.07 7.61 1.68
CA SER A 141 -13.26 8.08 0.32
C SER A 141 -12.16 9.04 -0.12
N ALA A 142 -11.75 9.94 0.79
CA ALA A 142 -10.68 10.89 0.55
C ALA A 142 -9.28 10.33 0.90
N HIS A 143 -9.20 9.13 1.50
CA HIS A 143 -7.97 8.52 2.00
C HIS A 143 -7.21 9.40 2.99
N ILE A 144 -7.96 10.12 3.84
CA ILE A 144 -7.43 11.07 4.81
C ILE A 144 -7.60 10.52 6.22
N VAL A 145 -6.54 10.65 7.03
CA VAL A 145 -6.58 10.37 8.47
C VAL A 145 -6.28 11.67 9.22
N LYS A 146 -7.07 11.94 10.24
CA LYS A 146 -6.84 13.04 11.19
C LYS A 146 -6.79 12.50 12.62
N ILE A 147 -5.88 13.03 13.41
CA ILE A 147 -5.80 12.78 14.85
C ILE A 147 -6.11 14.09 15.57
N ASP A 148 -7.17 14.12 16.36
CA ASP A 148 -7.66 15.31 17.05
C ASP A 148 -7.75 16.53 16.10
N GLY A 149 -8.23 16.29 14.88
CA GLY A 149 -8.40 17.28 13.81
C GLY A 149 -7.16 17.58 12.96
N THR A 150 -5.96 17.11 13.36
CA THR A 150 -4.71 17.33 12.64
C THR A 150 -4.48 16.20 11.63
N PRO A 151 -4.23 16.50 10.33
CA PRO A 151 -3.94 15.50 9.33
C PRO A 151 -2.67 14.72 9.64
N VAL A 152 -2.71 13.39 9.48
CA VAL A 152 -1.58 12.49 9.62
C VAL A 152 -1.38 11.71 8.34
N GLU A 153 -0.16 11.72 7.90
CA GLU A 153 0.20 11.08 6.65
C GLU A 153 0.55 9.61 6.85
N LEU A 154 -0.27 8.71 6.28
CA LEU A 154 -0.05 7.27 6.25
C LEU A 154 0.25 6.80 4.83
N SER A 155 1.10 5.76 4.68
CA SER A 155 1.17 5.02 3.42
C SER A 155 -0.15 4.28 3.18
N TYR A 156 -0.35 3.81 1.96
CA TYR A 156 -1.56 3.06 1.63
C TYR A 156 -1.82 1.89 2.59
N LYS A 157 -0.79 1.05 2.86
CA LYS A 157 -0.95 -0.11 3.77
C LYS A 157 -1.10 0.26 5.24
N GLU A 158 -0.49 1.34 5.69
CA GLU A 158 -0.73 1.86 7.04
C GLU A 158 -2.17 2.35 7.20
N PHE A 159 -2.73 2.99 6.17
CA PHE A 159 -4.12 3.40 6.13
C PHE A 159 -5.08 2.21 6.17
N GLU A 160 -4.85 1.19 5.33
CA GLU A 160 -5.63 -0.04 5.31
C GLU A 160 -5.58 -0.77 6.66
N LEU A 161 -4.39 -0.85 7.24
CA LEU A 161 -4.18 -1.49 8.55
C LEU A 161 -4.93 -0.74 9.66
N LEU A 162 -4.85 0.58 9.69
CA LEU A 162 -5.58 1.40 10.65
C LEU A 162 -7.09 1.26 10.47
N THR A 163 -7.57 1.33 9.24
CA THR A 163 -8.99 1.14 8.91
C THR A 163 -9.48 -0.21 9.40
N TYR A 164 -8.73 -1.28 9.11
CA TYR A 164 -9.08 -2.63 9.54
C TYR A 164 -9.08 -2.78 11.06
N PHE A 165 -8.17 -2.14 11.78
CA PHE A 165 -8.14 -2.12 13.23
C PHE A 165 -9.37 -1.42 13.82
N ILE A 166 -9.77 -0.28 13.30
CA ILE A 166 -10.92 0.48 13.80
C ILE A 166 -12.24 -0.26 13.51
N GLU A 167 -12.38 -0.85 12.32
CA GLU A 167 -13.54 -1.68 11.97
C GLU A 167 -13.70 -2.92 12.87
N ASN A 168 -12.59 -3.42 13.41
CA ASN A 168 -12.57 -4.56 14.31
C ASN A 168 -12.24 -4.15 15.76
N GLN A 169 -12.63 -2.94 16.17
CA GLN A 169 -12.38 -2.44 17.51
C GLN A 169 -12.85 -3.43 18.60
N GLY A 170 -12.01 -3.66 19.60
CA GLY A 170 -12.28 -4.56 20.71
C GLY A 170 -12.01 -6.04 20.41
N ILE A 171 -11.72 -6.41 19.16
CA ILE A 171 -11.47 -7.80 18.76
C ILE A 171 -9.95 -8.05 18.71
N ALA A 172 -9.51 -9.17 19.33
CA ALA A 172 -8.14 -9.64 19.18
C ALA A 172 -7.97 -10.31 17.80
N LEU A 173 -7.07 -9.78 17.00
CA LEU A 173 -6.79 -10.23 15.64
C LEU A 173 -5.45 -10.96 15.60
N SER A 174 -5.41 -12.17 15.04
CA SER A 174 -4.15 -12.86 14.80
C SER A 174 -3.36 -12.18 13.68
N ARG A 175 -2.03 -12.35 13.68
CA ARG A 175 -1.18 -11.84 12.60
C ARG A 175 -1.61 -12.33 11.23
N GLU A 176 -1.93 -13.62 11.12
CA GLU A 176 -2.45 -14.21 9.86
C GLU A 176 -3.77 -13.56 9.43
N LYS A 177 -4.69 -13.33 10.37
CA LYS A 177 -5.97 -12.69 10.06
C LYS A 177 -5.77 -11.25 9.57
N ILE A 178 -4.85 -10.49 10.17
CA ILE A 178 -4.50 -9.14 9.73
C ILE A 178 -3.87 -9.23 8.32
N LEU A 179 -2.91 -10.13 8.13
CA LEU A 179 -2.23 -10.32 6.86
C LEU A 179 -3.22 -10.63 5.74
N ASN A 180 -4.09 -11.62 5.94
CA ASN A 180 -5.06 -12.05 4.93
C ASN A 180 -6.09 -10.98 4.57
N ASN A 181 -6.43 -10.06 5.47
CA ASN A 181 -7.45 -9.04 5.21
C ASN A 181 -6.87 -7.72 4.69
N VAL A 182 -5.63 -7.39 5.07
CA VAL A 182 -4.98 -6.15 4.65
C VAL A 182 -4.05 -6.37 3.45
N TRP A 183 -3.43 -7.56 3.32
CA TRP A 183 -2.51 -7.92 2.22
C TRP A 183 -3.05 -8.98 1.25
N ASN A 184 -4.23 -9.55 1.52
CA ASN A 184 -4.90 -10.64 0.79
C ASN A 184 -4.29 -12.05 0.95
N TYR A 185 -5.11 -13.08 0.66
CA TYR A 185 -4.81 -14.52 0.85
C TYR A 185 -3.60 -15.07 0.07
N ASP A 186 -3.13 -14.36 -0.96
CA ASP A 186 -1.98 -14.81 -1.79
C ASP A 186 -0.64 -14.24 -1.30
N TYR A 187 -0.60 -13.63 -0.12
CA TYR A 187 0.64 -13.15 0.48
C TYR A 187 1.41 -14.34 1.09
N PHE A 188 2.57 -14.68 0.52
CA PHE A 188 3.41 -15.80 0.94
C PHE A 188 4.49 -15.40 1.97
N GLY A 189 4.47 -14.18 2.49
CA GLY A 189 5.45 -13.71 3.47
C GLY A 189 5.15 -14.14 4.92
N ASP A 190 6.16 -14.01 5.80
CA ASP A 190 6.03 -14.31 7.23
C ASP A 190 5.02 -13.34 7.89
N ALA A 191 4.07 -13.88 8.65
CA ALA A 191 3.12 -13.09 9.43
C ALA A 191 3.79 -12.10 10.42
N ARG A 192 5.08 -12.25 10.69
CA ARG A 192 5.88 -11.32 11.51
C ARG A 192 6.13 -9.98 10.83
N THR A 193 5.97 -9.87 9.51
CA THR A 193 6.07 -8.60 8.79
C THR A 193 5.04 -7.58 9.28
N ILE A 194 3.90 -8.05 9.79
CA ILE A 194 2.89 -7.20 10.43
C ILE A 194 3.46 -6.39 11.60
N ASP A 195 4.41 -6.95 12.35
CA ASP A 195 4.99 -6.28 13.52
C ASP A 195 5.73 -4.99 13.11
N THR A 196 6.37 -4.98 11.95
CA THR A 196 7.03 -3.79 11.40
C THR A 196 6.02 -2.71 11.01
N HIS A 197 4.92 -3.09 10.34
CA HIS A 197 3.86 -2.14 9.98
C HIS A 197 3.15 -1.57 11.21
N VAL A 198 2.85 -2.41 12.19
CA VAL A 198 2.25 -1.95 13.44
C VAL A 198 3.20 -0.99 14.18
N LYS A 199 4.49 -1.26 14.22
CA LYS A 199 5.49 -0.36 14.84
C LYS A 199 5.49 1.01 14.16
N LYS A 200 5.52 1.06 12.82
CA LYS A 200 5.48 2.31 12.04
C LYS A 200 4.15 3.05 12.25
N LEU A 201 3.04 2.33 12.16
CA LEU A 201 1.71 2.90 12.37
C LEU A 201 1.60 3.52 13.76
N ARG A 202 2.00 2.81 14.81
CA ARG A 202 2.02 3.36 16.19
C ARG A 202 2.83 4.65 16.27
N SER A 203 4.01 4.68 15.67
CA SER A 203 4.87 5.87 15.66
C SER A 203 4.20 7.07 14.99
N LYS A 204 3.48 6.86 13.88
CA LYS A 204 2.75 7.92 13.16
C LYS A 204 1.49 8.40 13.88
N LEU A 205 0.85 7.52 14.64
CA LEU A 205 -0.33 7.85 15.44
C LEU A 205 0.02 8.60 16.75
N GLY A 206 1.30 8.72 17.11
CA GLY A 206 1.74 9.35 18.35
C GLY A 206 1.09 8.68 19.57
N ASP A 207 0.51 9.45 20.48
CA ASP A 207 -0.15 8.93 21.69
C ASP A 207 -1.30 7.97 21.38
N LYS A 208 -1.99 8.15 20.25
CA LYS A 208 -3.06 7.26 19.83
C LYS A 208 -2.54 5.89 19.35
N GLY A 209 -1.25 5.75 19.10
CA GLY A 209 -0.59 4.47 18.83
C GLY A 209 -0.77 3.45 19.96
N GLU A 210 -0.99 3.91 21.20
CA GLU A 210 -1.29 3.05 22.33
C GLU A 210 -2.63 2.33 22.24
N TYR A 211 -3.54 2.78 21.38
CA TYR A 211 -4.81 2.08 21.14
C TYR A 211 -4.61 0.72 20.45
N ILE A 212 -3.49 0.54 19.74
CA ILE A 212 -3.13 -0.75 19.17
C ILE A 212 -2.37 -1.54 20.22
N LYS A 213 -3.04 -2.44 20.94
CA LYS A 213 -2.46 -3.29 21.99
C LYS A 213 -1.85 -4.55 21.39
N THR A 214 -0.69 -4.98 21.92
CA THR A 214 -0.10 -6.29 21.59
C THR A 214 -0.74 -7.36 22.46
N ILE A 215 -1.28 -8.41 21.83
CA ILE A 215 -1.78 -9.61 22.50
C ILE A 215 -0.72 -10.71 22.31
N TRP A 216 0.03 -10.99 23.37
CA TRP A 216 1.14 -11.93 23.35
C TRP A 216 0.71 -13.32 22.84
N GLY A 217 1.49 -13.89 21.95
CA GLY A 217 1.22 -15.20 21.34
C GLY A 217 0.11 -15.22 20.28
N MET A 218 -0.65 -14.11 20.09
CA MET A 218 -1.75 -14.02 19.11
C MET A 218 -1.50 -12.96 18.04
N GLY A 219 -1.42 -11.68 18.42
CA GLY A 219 -1.34 -10.57 17.47
C GLY A 219 -1.67 -9.24 18.09
N TYR A 220 -2.71 -8.56 17.60
CA TYR A 220 -3.02 -7.20 17.97
C TYR A 220 -4.52 -6.97 18.22
N LYS A 221 -4.83 -5.95 19.00
CA LYS A 221 -6.21 -5.50 19.29
C LYS A 221 -6.22 -3.98 19.28
N PHE A 222 -7.18 -3.37 18.61
CA PHE A 222 -7.44 -1.94 18.69
C PHE A 222 -8.47 -1.68 19.80
N GLU A 223 -8.12 -0.83 20.74
CA GLU A 223 -8.98 -0.52 21.89
C GLU A 223 -8.76 0.91 22.34
N VAL A 224 -9.78 1.74 22.17
CA VAL A 224 -9.78 3.11 22.70
C VAL A 224 -9.90 3.03 24.22
N GLN A 225 -8.99 3.68 24.92
CA GLN A 225 -9.11 3.81 26.37
C GLN A 225 -10.35 4.67 26.66
N SER A 226 -11.30 4.09 27.36
CA SER A 226 -12.38 4.88 27.98
C SER A 226 -11.71 5.81 28.98
N ALA A 227 -11.89 7.11 28.83
CA ALA A 227 -11.53 8.02 29.92
C ALA A 227 -12.30 7.55 31.15
N GLU A 228 -11.58 6.99 32.12
CA GLU A 228 -12.18 6.78 33.46
C GLU A 228 -12.68 8.12 33.94
N LYS A 229 -13.98 8.16 34.25
CA LYS A 229 -14.64 9.30 34.89
C LYS A 229 -14.26 9.36 36.35
#